data_a24d2119a27c6980c60c5d889e2565f5
#
_entry.id   a24d2119a27c6980c60c5d889e2565f5
#
_cell.length_a   1.000
_cell.length_b   1.000
_cell.length_c   1.000
_cell.angle_alpha   90.00
_cell.angle_beta   90.00
_cell.angle_gamma   90.00
#
_symmetry.space_group_name_H-M   'P 1'
#
loop_
_entity.id
_entity.type
_entity.pdbx_description
1 polymer ?
#
loop_
_entity_poly.entity_id
_entity_poly.type
_entity_poly.pdbx_seq_one_letter_code
_entity_poly.pdbx_strand_id
1 'polypeptide(L)'
;MVIAFIIVLVSILWILKVIFLPSSVVKTDDARVDVEYSTIAPKVSGNIEEIYIKDHQTVKKGQLLARIDARDYQAALAEAESNYAKAQADLNEAMLAVERQPTVIRETEAQLRKVEAGIKLTKDNTARYEQLQALGAESRLITQQSKTTLTEQYADLDSSKEKVIDAQYQLNQYKIQVQAKQAALKQAQAALDKAKLNLSYTEIRAPIDGMIGQKSANVGNFVGAGNPLMVVVPLDQVYVEANFREIELKQIKIGQPVTVYVDAYNVELKGVVDSFSPSTGAFFSPNFSNKCDG
;
A
#
# COMPACT_ATOMS: atom_id res chain seq x y z
N MET A 1 44.72 69.62 -36.78
CA MET A 1 43.96 68.78 -37.74
C MET A 1 43.88 67.36 -37.27
N VAL A 2 44.94 66.67 -36.86
CA VAL A 2 44.93 65.24 -36.45
C VAL A 2 44.02 64.99 -35.21
N ILE A 3 44.02 65.84 -34.16
CA ILE A 3 43.23 65.70 -32.96
C ILE A 3 41.71 65.79 -33.28
N ALA A 4 41.30 66.72 -34.19
CA ALA A 4 39.92 66.85 -34.59
C ALA A 4 39.39 65.57 -35.30
N PHE A 5 40.25 64.95 -36.11
CA PHE A 5 39.92 63.73 -36.88
C PHE A 5 39.75 62.53 -35.93
N ILE A 6 40.56 62.41 -34.85
CA ILE A 6 40.48 61.39 -33.85
C ILE A 6 39.15 61.52 -33.02
N ILE A 7 38.77 62.75 -32.68
CA ILE A 7 37.51 62.99 -31.92
C ILE A 7 36.30 62.65 -32.78
N VAL A 8 36.30 62.95 -34.04
CA VAL A 8 35.22 62.56 -34.96
C VAL A 8 35.13 61.07 -35.15
N LEU A 9 36.29 60.38 -35.23
CA LEU A 9 36.32 58.91 -35.37
C LEU A 9 35.85 58.20 -34.13
N VAL A 10 36.18 58.66 -32.92
CA VAL A 10 35.70 58.15 -31.64
C VAL A 10 34.21 58.41 -31.46
N SER A 11 33.70 59.58 -31.87
CA SER A 11 32.25 59.85 -31.82
C SER A 11 31.47 58.98 -32.81
N ILE A 12 31.99 58.73 -34.02
CA ILE A 12 31.36 57.84 -34.99
C ILE A 12 31.36 56.39 -34.44
N LEU A 13 32.42 55.89 -33.83
CA LEU A 13 32.51 54.59 -33.20
C LEU A 13 31.55 54.48 -32.00
N TRP A 14 31.39 55.54 -31.20
CA TRP A 14 30.46 55.60 -30.08
C TRP A 14 29.01 55.58 -30.55
N ILE A 15 28.68 56.36 -31.60
CA ILE A 15 27.36 56.37 -32.25
C ILE A 15 27.04 55.01 -32.88
N LEU A 16 27.99 54.38 -33.55
CA LEU A 16 27.87 53.04 -34.11
C LEU A 16 27.62 52.02 -33.00
N LYS A 17 28.32 52.10 -31.87
CA LYS A 17 28.12 51.23 -30.69
C LYS A 17 26.70 51.38 -30.10
N VAL A 18 26.18 52.61 -30.03
CA VAL A 18 24.82 52.88 -29.50
C VAL A 18 23.72 52.42 -30.48
N ILE A 19 23.96 52.53 -31.78
CA ILE A 19 22.98 52.12 -32.81
C ILE A 19 23.03 50.61 -33.07
N PHE A 20 24.22 49.98 -33.08
CA PHE A 20 24.38 48.56 -33.41
C PHE A 20 24.38 47.61 -32.22
N LEU A 21 24.50 48.10 -30.98
CA LEU A 21 24.24 47.31 -29.76
C LEU A 21 23.04 47.91 -29.03
N PRO A 22 21.82 47.68 -29.49
CA PRO A 22 20.68 47.97 -28.65
C PRO A 22 20.75 47.05 -27.42
N SER A 23 20.98 47.61 -26.26
CA SER A 23 20.74 46.91 -24.99
C SER A 23 19.23 46.76 -24.87
N SER A 24 18.67 45.79 -25.59
CA SER A 24 17.24 45.49 -25.52
C SER A 24 16.98 44.76 -24.18
N VAL A 25 16.87 45.56 -23.12
CA VAL A 25 16.32 45.09 -21.87
C VAL A 25 14.82 44.93 -22.11
N VAL A 26 14.39 43.69 -22.16
CA VAL A 26 12.96 43.34 -22.22
C VAL A 26 12.38 43.52 -20.84
N LYS A 27 11.28 44.26 -20.71
CA LYS A 27 10.62 44.53 -19.42
C LYS A 27 9.13 44.26 -19.57
N THR A 28 8.55 43.77 -18.48
CA THR A 28 7.10 43.60 -18.33
C THR A 28 6.68 44.04 -16.94
N ASP A 29 5.51 44.68 -16.85
CA ASP A 29 4.85 45.00 -15.60
C ASP A 29 3.77 43.94 -15.24
N ASP A 30 3.50 43.02 -16.18
CA ASP A 30 2.56 41.90 -15.97
C ASP A 30 3.33 40.68 -15.48
N ALA A 31 3.72 40.75 -14.18
CA ALA A 31 4.39 39.67 -13.49
C ALA A 31 3.72 39.43 -12.14
N ARG A 32 3.57 38.18 -11.79
CA ARG A 32 3.01 37.75 -10.51
C ARG A 32 3.91 36.74 -9.81
N VAL A 33 3.90 36.79 -8.50
CA VAL A 33 4.54 35.77 -7.67
C VAL A 33 3.56 34.61 -7.55
N ASP A 34 4.03 33.43 -7.90
CA ASP A 34 3.25 32.19 -7.78
C ASP A 34 4.03 31.13 -7.00
N VAL A 35 3.33 30.11 -6.54
CA VAL A 35 3.90 29.04 -5.72
C VAL A 35 3.09 27.75 -5.89
N GLU A 36 3.77 26.63 -6.01
CA GLU A 36 3.10 25.34 -5.96
C GLU A 36 2.68 25.02 -4.53
N TYR A 37 1.39 25.00 -4.28
CA TYR A 37 0.84 24.71 -2.96
C TYR A 37 0.32 23.28 -2.84
N SER A 38 0.36 22.74 -1.64
CA SER A 38 -0.22 21.43 -1.33
C SER A 38 -1.59 21.59 -0.68
N THR A 39 -2.61 21.06 -1.33
CA THR A 39 -3.96 20.98 -0.77
C THR A 39 -4.08 19.79 0.15
N ILE A 40 -4.48 20.00 1.39
CA ILE A 40 -4.69 18.97 2.39
C ILE A 40 -6.16 18.61 2.46
N ALA A 41 -6.46 17.35 2.16
CA ALA A 41 -7.77 16.76 2.27
C ALA A 41 -7.72 15.50 3.15
N PRO A 42 -8.75 15.21 3.95
CA PRO A 42 -8.79 14.01 4.77
C PRO A 42 -8.97 12.78 3.88
N LYS A 43 -8.41 11.65 4.29
CA LYS A 43 -8.60 10.36 3.62
C LYS A 43 -9.79 9.57 4.17
N VAL A 44 -10.30 9.99 5.31
CA VAL A 44 -11.47 9.41 6.00
C VAL A 44 -12.46 10.50 6.36
N SER A 45 -13.73 10.14 6.48
CA SER A 45 -14.80 11.10 6.83
C SER A 45 -15.06 11.10 8.33
N GLY A 46 -15.55 12.22 8.85
CA GLY A 46 -15.95 12.35 10.25
C GLY A 46 -16.04 13.79 10.71
N ASN A 47 -16.36 14.00 11.97
CA ASN A 47 -16.39 15.35 12.56
C ASN A 47 -14.97 15.76 12.96
N ILE A 48 -14.63 17.03 12.76
CA ILE A 48 -13.38 17.59 13.26
C ILE A 48 -13.51 17.77 14.77
N GLU A 49 -12.66 17.04 15.52
CA GLU A 49 -12.60 17.11 16.98
C GLU A 49 -11.77 18.30 17.43
N GLU A 50 -10.58 18.48 16.86
CA GLU A 50 -9.62 19.53 17.24
C GLU A 50 -8.85 20.04 16.03
N ILE A 51 -8.47 21.33 16.09
CA ILE A 51 -7.56 21.96 15.11
C ILE A 51 -6.42 22.61 15.91
N TYR A 52 -5.18 22.25 15.56
CA TYR A 52 -3.96 22.64 16.30
C TYR A 52 -3.22 23.81 15.67
N ILE A 53 -3.73 24.36 14.57
CA ILE A 53 -3.07 25.40 13.78
C ILE A 53 -3.99 26.62 13.59
N LYS A 54 -3.36 27.76 13.33
CA LYS A 54 -4.00 29.02 12.96
C LYS A 54 -3.71 29.37 11.51
N ASP A 55 -4.50 30.27 10.93
CA ASP A 55 -4.22 30.83 9.62
C ASP A 55 -2.85 31.53 9.63
N HIS A 56 -2.12 31.41 8.54
CA HIS A 56 -0.77 31.97 8.35
C HIS A 56 0.31 31.43 9.32
N GLN A 57 0.05 30.31 9.98
CA GLN A 57 1.05 29.67 10.84
C GLN A 57 2.02 28.82 10.01
N THR A 58 3.31 28.94 10.30
CA THR A 58 4.34 28.06 9.74
C THR A 58 4.24 26.67 10.37
N VAL A 59 4.29 25.64 9.53
CA VAL A 59 4.21 24.24 9.92
C VAL A 59 5.34 23.43 9.31
N LYS A 60 5.72 22.35 10.00
CA LYS A 60 6.74 21.40 9.54
C LYS A 60 6.10 20.13 9.01
N LYS A 61 6.75 19.47 8.09
CA LYS A 61 6.36 18.15 7.58
C LYS A 61 6.13 17.16 8.74
N GLY A 62 4.99 16.46 8.71
CA GLY A 62 4.58 15.53 9.76
C GLY A 62 3.90 16.19 10.96
N GLN A 63 3.88 17.52 11.08
CA GLN A 63 3.19 18.22 12.15
C GLN A 63 1.70 17.95 12.11
N LEU A 64 1.09 17.67 13.27
CA LEU A 64 -0.36 17.47 13.40
C LEU A 64 -1.09 18.81 13.19
N LEU A 65 -2.05 18.82 12.29
CA LEU A 65 -2.82 20.01 11.91
C LEU A 65 -4.24 19.98 12.47
N ALA A 66 -4.90 18.84 12.35
CA ALA A 66 -6.25 18.62 12.84
C ALA A 66 -6.46 17.15 13.18
N ARG A 67 -7.46 16.88 14.01
CA ARG A 67 -7.91 15.53 14.38
C ARG A 67 -9.39 15.38 14.04
N ILE A 68 -9.72 14.27 13.42
CA ILE A 68 -11.09 13.81 13.22
C ILE A 68 -11.46 12.91 14.40
N ASP A 69 -12.73 12.89 14.80
CA ASP A 69 -13.24 12.00 15.85
C ASP A 69 -12.90 10.55 15.52
N ALA A 70 -12.06 9.95 16.36
CA ALA A 70 -11.47 8.64 16.13
C ALA A 70 -12.28 7.49 16.73
N ARG A 71 -13.38 7.74 17.45
CA ARG A 71 -14.11 6.73 18.23
C ARG A 71 -14.61 5.56 17.37
N ASP A 72 -15.19 5.86 16.22
CA ASP A 72 -15.69 4.82 15.31
C ASP A 72 -14.54 4.00 14.70
N TYR A 73 -13.42 4.65 14.40
CA TYR A 73 -12.22 4.01 13.87
C TYR A 73 -11.51 3.16 14.93
N GLN A 74 -11.53 3.58 16.21
CA GLN A 74 -11.03 2.80 17.34
C GLN A 74 -11.89 1.54 17.57
N ALA A 75 -13.22 1.68 17.50
CA ALA A 75 -14.13 0.55 17.60
C ALA A 75 -13.91 -0.46 16.46
N ALA A 76 -13.78 0.03 15.22
CA ALA A 76 -13.47 -0.80 14.06
C ALA A 76 -12.10 -1.49 14.17
N LEU A 77 -11.10 -0.83 14.75
CA LEU A 77 -9.81 -1.43 15.05
C LEU A 77 -9.94 -2.55 16.06
N ALA A 78 -10.64 -2.34 17.19
CA ALA A 78 -10.85 -3.34 18.23
C ALA A 78 -11.61 -4.58 17.70
N GLU A 79 -12.58 -4.37 16.80
CA GLU A 79 -13.28 -5.46 16.11
C GLU A 79 -12.31 -6.26 15.21
N ALA A 80 -11.49 -5.58 14.42
CA ALA A 80 -10.52 -6.22 13.53
C ALA A 80 -9.43 -6.98 14.33
N GLU A 81 -9.00 -6.46 15.47
CA GLU A 81 -8.07 -7.14 16.38
C GLU A 81 -8.68 -8.42 16.95
N SER A 82 -9.93 -8.36 17.36
CA SER A 82 -10.67 -9.54 17.88
C SER A 82 -10.83 -10.61 16.79
N ASN A 83 -11.15 -10.22 15.57
CA ASN A 83 -11.28 -11.13 14.43
C ASN A 83 -9.93 -11.77 14.06
N TYR A 84 -8.84 -11.01 14.11
CA TYR A 84 -7.49 -11.52 13.90
C TYR A 84 -7.11 -12.54 14.99
N ALA A 85 -7.35 -12.23 16.27
CA ALA A 85 -7.07 -13.13 17.38
C ALA A 85 -7.86 -14.44 17.27
N LYS A 86 -9.14 -14.37 16.85
CA LYS A 86 -9.97 -15.54 16.58
C LYS A 86 -9.38 -16.40 15.45
N ALA A 87 -9.04 -15.79 14.31
CA ALA A 87 -8.46 -16.52 13.18
C ALA A 87 -7.11 -17.18 13.54
N GLN A 88 -6.32 -16.53 14.40
CA GLN A 88 -5.08 -17.09 14.93
C GLN A 88 -5.34 -18.30 15.83
N ALA A 89 -6.34 -18.24 16.69
CA ALA A 89 -6.73 -19.37 17.54
C ALA A 89 -7.24 -20.55 16.71
N ASP A 90 -8.07 -20.28 15.70
CA ASP A 90 -8.58 -21.29 14.76
C ASP A 90 -7.45 -22.00 14.01
N LEU A 91 -6.43 -21.25 13.57
CA LEU A 91 -5.25 -21.83 12.94
C LEU A 91 -4.47 -22.73 13.89
N ASN A 92 -4.26 -22.30 15.13
CA ASN A 92 -3.57 -23.09 16.15
C ASN A 92 -4.30 -24.39 16.43
N GLU A 93 -5.64 -24.36 16.54
CA GLU A 93 -6.46 -25.56 16.69
C GLU A 93 -6.28 -26.54 15.54
N ALA A 94 -6.31 -26.04 14.29
CA ALA A 94 -6.09 -26.87 13.11
C ALA A 94 -4.67 -27.47 13.08
N MET A 95 -3.66 -26.74 13.52
CA MET A 95 -2.29 -27.21 13.60
C MET A 95 -2.15 -28.34 14.66
N LEU A 96 -2.80 -28.19 15.80
CA LEU A 96 -2.82 -29.24 16.83
C LEU A 96 -3.49 -30.54 16.34
N ALA A 97 -4.53 -30.44 15.49
CA ALA A 97 -5.15 -31.60 14.87
C ALA A 97 -4.14 -32.35 13.96
N VAL A 98 -3.36 -31.61 13.17
CA VAL A 98 -2.29 -32.20 12.32
C VAL A 98 -1.21 -32.86 13.20
N GLU A 99 -0.81 -32.24 14.30
CA GLU A 99 0.21 -32.75 15.20
C GLU A 99 -0.24 -34.05 15.90
N ARG A 100 -1.52 -34.13 16.27
CA ARG A 100 -2.10 -35.31 16.95
C ARG A 100 -2.26 -36.52 16.01
N GLN A 101 -2.58 -36.31 14.74
CA GLN A 101 -2.97 -37.35 13.80
C GLN A 101 -1.89 -38.43 13.59
N PRO A 102 -0.57 -38.16 13.55
CA PRO A 102 0.48 -39.19 13.49
C PRO A 102 0.44 -40.19 14.64
N THR A 103 -0.08 -39.80 15.82
CA THR A 103 -0.25 -40.72 16.95
C THR A 103 -1.37 -41.72 16.65
N VAL A 104 -2.50 -41.25 16.11
CA VAL A 104 -3.62 -42.10 15.69
C VAL A 104 -3.16 -43.08 14.58
N ILE A 105 -2.36 -42.62 13.62
CA ILE A 105 -1.78 -43.49 12.57
C ILE A 105 -0.93 -44.59 13.20
N ARG A 106 -0.03 -44.25 14.12
CA ARG A 106 0.78 -45.25 14.84
C ARG A 106 -0.03 -46.27 15.65
N GLU A 107 -1.14 -45.85 16.26
CA GLU A 107 -2.06 -46.74 16.96
C GLU A 107 -2.75 -47.71 16.01
N THR A 108 -3.26 -47.26 14.85
CA THR A 108 -3.88 -48.08 13.83
C THR A 108 -2.87 -49.06 13.19
N GLU A 109 -1.61 -48.62 12.91
CA GLU A 109 -0.54 -49.48 12.47
C GLU A 109 -0.15 -50.53 13.48
N ALA A 110 -0.14 -50.21 14.78
CA ALA A 110 0.11 -51.18 15.84
C ALA A 110 -0.99 -52.25 15.90
N GLN A 111 -2.24 -51.86 15.69
CA GLN A 111 -3.36 -52.80 15.58
C GLN A 111 -3.24 -53.68 14.31
N LEU A 112 -2.84 -53.13 13.19
CA LEU A 112 -2.57 -53.90 11.96
C LEU A 112 -1.51 -54.95 12.22
N ARG A 113 -0.35 -54.57 12.79
CA ARG A 113 0.71 -55.52 13.17
C ARG A 113 0.24 -56.64 14.08
N LYS A 114 -0.66 -56.37 15.05
CA LYS A 114 -1.26 -57.36 15.92
C LYS A 114 -2.09 -58.38 15.13
N VAL A 115 -2.91 -57.94 14.18
CA VAL A 115 -3.71 -58.81 13.30
C VAL A 115 -2.79 -59.66 12.41
N GLU A 116 -1.76 -59.07 11.82
CA GLU A 116 -0.75 -59.79 10.99
C GLU A 116 -0.05 -60.92 11.79
N ALA A 117 0.35 -60.61 13.04
CA ALA A 117 0.97 -61.62 13.92
C ALA A 117 -0.02 -62.78 14.24
N GLY A 118 -1.30 -62.46 14.45
CA GLY A 118 -2.35 -63.47 14.69
C GLY A 118 -2.55 -64.37 13.48
N ILE A 119 -2.59 -63.80 12.26
CA ILE A 119 -2.70 -64.56 11.01
C ILE A 119 -1.52 -65.50 10.85
N LYS A 120 -0.31 -65.04 11.11
CA LYS A 120 0.89 -65.89 11.01
C LYS A 120 0.76 -67.14 11.88
N LEU A 121 0.36 -66.95 13.16
CA LEU A 121 0.14 -68.07 14.06
C LEU A 121 -0.96 -69.04 13.57
N THR A 122 -2.12 -68.48 13.15
CA THR A 122 -3.25 -69.31 12.67
C THR A 122 -2.89 -70.02 11.38
N LYS A 123 -2.15 -69.40 10.47
CA LYS A 123 -1.64 -70.02 9.25
C LYS A 123 -0.72 -71.21 9.55
N ASP A 124 0.23 -71.04 10.46
CA ASP A 124 1.17 -72.11 10.86
C ASP A 124 0.40 -73.27 11.51
N ASN A 125 -0.60 -73.00 12.34
CA ASN A 125 -1.45 -74.00 12.94
C ASN A 125 -2.31 -74.73 11.91
N THR A 126 -2.93 -74.00 10.96
CA THR A 126 -3.73 -74.56 9.87
C THR A 126 -2.89 -75.52 9.03
N ALA A 127 -1.67 -75.12 8.65
CA ALA A 127 -0.75 -75.99 7.89
C ALA A 127 -0.40 -77.29 8.67
N ARG A 128 -0.20 -77.16 9.98
CA ARG A 128 0.04 -78.33 10.84
C ARG A 128 -1.18 -79.25 10.90
N TYR A 129 -2.42 -78.72 11.06
CA TYR A 129 -3.63 -79.52 11.04
C TYR A 129 -3.87 -80.22 9.72
N GLU A 130 -3.57 -79.57 8.57
CA GLU A 130 -3.65 -80.18 7.23
C GLU A 130 -2.68 -81.37 7.12
N GLN A 131 -1.47 -81.24 7.59
CA GLN A 131 -0.48 -82.35 7.62
C GLN A 131 -0.95 -83.51 8.50
N LEU A 132 -1.44 -83.23 9.70
CA LEU A 132 -1.96 -84.27 10.62
C LEU A 132 -3.21 -84.97 10.05
N GLN A 133 -4.09 -84.23 9.38
CA GLN A 133 -5.26 -84.79 8.70
C GLN A 133 -4.84 -85.73 7.57
N ALA A 134 -3.82 -85.36 6.76
CA ALA A 134 -3.33 -86.18 5.72
C ALA A 134 -2.69 -87.56 6.20
N LEU A 135 -2.18 -87.52 7.43
CA LEU A 135 -1.68 -88.69 8.14
C LEU A 135 -2.77 -89.49 8.92
N GLY A 136 -4.04 -89.00 8.85
CA GLY A 136 -5.16 -89.62 9.57
C GLY A 136 -5.15 -89.40 11.07
N ALA A 137 -4.32 -88.47 11.59
CA ALA A 137 -4.15 -88.18 13.02
C ALA A 137 -4.99 -87.01 13.53
N GLU A 138 -5.77 -86.29 12.64
CA GLU A 138 -6.63 -85.18 13.00
C GLU A 138 -7.98 -85.22 12.28
N SER A 139 -9.01 -84.63 12.88
CA SER A 139 -10.38 -84.57 12.36
C SER A 139 -10.51 -83.54 11.22
N ARG A 140 -11.31 -83.90 10.16
CA ARG A 140 -11.66 -83.00 9.10
C ARG A 140 -12.37 -81.74 9.60
N LEU A 141 -13.17 -81.85 10.69
CA LEU A 141 -13.89 -80.71 11.29
C LEU A 141 -12.94 -79.67 11.83
N ILE A 142 -11.88 -80.09 12.56
CA ILE A 142 -10.89 -79.18 13.15
C ILE A 142 -10.09 -78.43 12.06
N THR A 143 -9.67 -79.18 11.04
CA THR A 143 -8.99 -78.57 9.88
C THR A 143 -9.89 -77.56 9.14
N GLN A 144 -11.16 -77.89 8.94
CA GLN A 144 -12.14 -77.01 8.29
C GLN A 144 -12.39 -75.76 9.14
N GLN A 145 -12.54 -75.91 10.44
CA GLN A 145 -12.72 -74.82 11.40
C GLN A 145 -11.51 -73.85 11.40
N SER A 146 -10.27 -74.39 11.38
CA SER A 146 -9.04 -73.62 11.32
C SER A 146 -8.95 -72.85 10.00
N LYS A 147 -9.36 -73.40 8.85
CA LYS A 147 -9.45 -72.72 7.56
C LYS A 147 -10.45 -71.55 7.60
N THR A 148 -11.61 -71.78 8.18
CA THR A 148 -12.63 -70.72 8.30
C THR A 148 -12.08 -69.58 9.13
N THR A 149 -11.49 -69.88 10.32
CA THR A 149 -10.87 -68.87 11.16
C THR A 149 -9.77 -68.09 10.45
N LEU A 150 -8.95 -68.76 9.64
CA LEU A 150 -7.92 -68.06 8.82
C LEU A 150 -8.53 -67.11 7.79
N THR A 151 -9.65 -67.54 7.16
CA THR A 151 -10.36 -66.72 6.18
C THR A 151 -10.98 -65.48 6.87
N GLU A 152 -11.58 -65.61 8.05
CA GLU A 152 -12.10 -64.53 8.86
C GLU A 152 -10.98 -63.53 9.23
N GLN A 153 -9.82 -64.04 9.63
CA GLN A 153 -8.71 -63.17 10.01
C GLN A 153 -8.12 -62.40 8.80
N TYR A 154 -8.16 -62.99 7.56
CA TYR A 154 -7.81 -62.23 6.39
C TYR A 154 -8.77 -61.09 6.08
N ALA A 155 -10.06 -61.27 6.32
CA ALA A 155 -11.05 -60.16 6.22
C ALA A 155 -10.78 -59.07 7.30
N ASP A 156 -10.41 -59.48 8.52
CA ASP A 156 -9.98 -58.55 9.55
C ASP A 156 -8.70 -57.77 9.20
N LEU A 157 -7.77 -58.44 8.53
CA LEU A 157 -6.54 -57.78 8.00
C LEU A 157 -6.88 -56.72 7.02
N ASP A 158 -7.72 -57.02 6.05
CA ASP A 158 -8.10 -56.05 5.03
C ASP A 158 -8.86 -54.87 5.64
N SER A 159 -9.78 -55.10 6.59
CA SER A 159 -10.41 -54.08 7.38
C SER A 159 -9.42 -53.20 8.17
N SER A 160 -8.37 -53.83 8.73
CA SER A 160 -7.36 -53.08 9.48
C SER A 160 -6.44 -52.26 8.59
N LYS A 161 -6.14 -52.73 7.37
CA LYS A 161 -5.41 -51.95 6.36
C LYS A 161 -6.18 -50.70 5.94
N GLU A 162 -7.49 -50.85 5.66
CA GLU A 162 -8.36 -49.72 5.31
C GLU A 162 -8.40 -48.65 6.42
N LYS A 163 -8.40 -49.08 7.70
CA LYS A 163 -8.32 -48.14 8.84
C LYS A 163 -7.02 -47.31 8.85
N VAL A 164 -5.90 -47.91 8.47
CA VAL A 164 -4.62 -47.16 8.36
C VAL A 164 -4.69 -46.16 7.22
N ILE A 165 -5.26 -46.54 6.08
CA ILE A 165 -5.46 -45.66 4.92
C ILE A 165 -6.36 -44.49 5.27
N ASP A 166 -7.48 -44.77 5.94
CA ASP A 166 -8.40 -43.72 6.42
C ASP A 166 -7.73 -42.74 7.36
N ALA A 167 -6.93 -43.23 8.30
CA ALA A 167 -6.16 -42.36 9.21
C ALA A 167 -5.14 -41.47 8.47
N GLN A 168 -4.55 -41.97 7.38
CA GLN A 168 -3.64 -41.19 6.50
C GLN A 168 -4.42 -40.15 5.69
N TYR A 169 -5.58 -40.50 5.13
CA TYR A 169 -6.45 -39.53 4.46
C TYR A 169 -6.90 -38.41 5.41
N GLN A 170 -7.23 -38.75 6.66
CA GLN A 170 -7.58 -37.77 7.69
C GLN A 170 -6.43 -36.78 7.95
N LEU A 171 -5.18 -37.22 7.95
CA LEU A 171 -4.03 -36.32 8.04
C LEU A 171 -3.98 -35.32 6.89
N ASN A 172 -4.25 -35.77 5.67
CA ASN A 172 -4.28 -34.89 4.50
C ASN A 172 -5.43 -33.89 4.58
N GLN A 173 -6.60 -34.29 5.07
CA GLN A 173 -7.73 -33.37 5.31
C GLN A 173 -7.38 -32.29 6.34
N TYR A 174 -6.72 -32.66 7.45
CA TYR A 174 -6.26 -31.67 8.43
C TYR A 174 -5.22 -30.70 7.85
N LYS A 175 -4.29 -31.17 7.00
CA LYS A 175 -3.34 -30.28 6.30
C LYS A 175 -4.04 -29.28 5.40
N ILE A 176 -5.06 -29.71 4.65
CA ILE A 176 -5.88 -28.81 3.82
C ILE A 176 -6.62 -27.80 4.69
N GLN A 177 -7.15 -28.25 5.83
CA GLN A 177 -7.81 -27.35 6.80
C GLN A 177 -6.85 -26.30 7.36
N VAL A 178 -5.62 -26.65 7.68
CA VAL A 178 -4.57 -25.69 8.08
C VAL A 178 -4.33 -24.65 6.99
N GLN A 179 -4.25 -25.04 5.72
CA GLN A 179 -4.10 -24.09 4.63
C GLN A 179 -5.28 -23.13 4.52
N ALA A 180 -6.51 -23.64 4.68
CA ALA A 180 -7.72 -22.81 4.68
C ALA A 180 -7.72 -21.81 5.84
N LYS A 181 -7.38 -22.25 7.06
CA LYS A 181 -7.28 -21.39 8.25
C LYS A 181 -6.13 -20.36 8.12
N GLN A 182 -5.03 -20.74 7.47
CA GLN A 182 -3.94 -19.81 7.19
C GLN A 182 -4.35 -18.71 6.20
N ALA A 183 -5.17 -19.04 5.20
CA ALA A 183 -5.75 -18.04 4.29
C ALA A 183 -6.72 -17.09 5.02
N ALA A 184 -7.56 -17.64 5.92
CA ALA A 184 -8.47 -16.84 6.76
C ALA A 184 -7.69 -15.89 7.70
N LEU A 185 -6.58 -16.34 8.28
CA LEU A 185 -5.70 -15.49 9.09
C LEU A 185 -5.11 -14.33 8.28
N LYS A 186 -4.64 -14.59 7.06
CA LYS A 186 -4.14 -13.53 6.17
C LYS A 186 -5.23 -12.51 5.83
N GLN A 187 -6.46 -12.96 5.63
CA GLN A 187 -7.60 -12.06 5.38
C GLN A 187 -7.89 -11.20 6.61
N ALA A 188 -7.90 -11.78 7.81
CA ALA A 188 -8.10 -11.04 9.06
C ALA A 188 -6.95 -10.05 9.31
N GLN A 189 -5.70 -10.43 9.01
CA GLN A 189 -4.55 -9.53 9.07
C GLN A 189 -4.72 -8.32 8.15
N ALA A 190 -5.13 -8.52 6.90
CA ALA A 190 -5.35 -7.42 5.96
C ALA A 190 -6.48 -6.47 6.43
N ALA A 191 -7.55 -7.02 7.05
CA ALA A 191 -8.61 -6.21 7.65
C ALA A 191 -8.10 -5.40 8.85
N LEU A 192 -7.27 -5.99 9.69
CA LEU A 192 -6.61 -5.31 10.82
C LEU A 192 -5.71 -4.17 10.34
N ASP A 193 -4.88 -4.41 9.31
CA ASP A 193 -3.98 -3.39 8.76
C ASP A 193 -4.77 -2.23 8.15
N LYS A 194 -5.90 -2.52 7.48
CA LYS A 194 -6.82 -1.50 6.95
C LYS A 194 -7.44 -0.67 8.08
N ALA A 195 -7.86 -1.30 9.18
CA ALA A 195 -8.44 -0.59 10.32
C ALA A 195 -7.39 0.33 10.99
N LYS A 196 -6.15 -0.14 11.18
CA LYS A 196 -5.01 0.65 11.68
C LYS A 196 -4.73 1.86 10.78
N LEU A 197 -4.74 1.65 9.47
CA LEU A 197 -4.50 2.70 8.49
C LEU A 197 -5.60 3.76 8.53
N ASN A 198 -6.88 3.34 8.59
CA ASN A 198 -8.01 4.26 8.70
C ASN A 198 -7.94 5.08 9.99
N LEU A 199 -7.58 4.46 11.12
CA LEU A 199 -7.35 5.19 12.38
C LEU A 199 -6.22 6.20 12.24
N SER A 200 -5.12 5.86 11.57
CA SER A 200 -4.01 6.81 11.34
C SER A 200 -4.42 8.01 10.49
N TYR A 201 -5.40 7.85 9.60
CA TYR A 201 -5.92 8.92 8.76
C TYR A 201 -6.84 9.90 9.49
N THR A 202 -7.27 9.59 10.73
CA THR A 202 -7.98 10.56 11.58
C THR A 202 -7.06 11.69 12.04
N GLU A 203 -5.74 11.49 12.03
CA GLU A 203 -4.74 12.51 12.29
C GLU A 203 -4.30 13.15 10.97
N ILE A 204 -4.71 14.39 10.75
CA ILE A 204 -4.35 15.15 9.56
C ILE A 204 -3.02 15.84 9.80
N ARG A 205 -1.98 15.48 9.02
CA ARG A 205 -0.62 15.97 9.17
C ARG A 205 -0.15 16.70 7.92
N ALA A 206 0.77 17.66 8.09
CA ALA A 206 1.39 18.40 7.00
C ALA A 206 2.27 17.48 6.12
N PRO A 207 2.08 17.45 4.79
CA PRO A 207 2.90 16.65 3.89
C PRO A 207 4.27 17.28 3.59
N ILE A 208 4.37 18.62 3.70
CA ILE A 208 5.55 19.43 3.40
C ILE A 208 5.75 20.51 4.48
N ASP A 209 6.94 21.10 4.52
CA ASP A 209 7.20 22.32 5.27
C ASP A 209 6.57 23.52 4.55
N GLY A 210 6.03 24.50 5.29
CA GLY A 210 5.42 25.67 4.68
C GLY A 210 4.57 26.47 5.63
N MET A 211 3.75 27.34 5.09
CA MET A 211 2.80 28.17 5.83
C MET A 211 1.37 27.78 5.45
N ILE A 212 0.48 27.76 6.43
CA ILE A 212 -0.97 27.57 6.20
C ILE A 212 -1.49 28.82 5.46
N GLY A 213 -1.96 28.60 4.21
CA GLY A 213 -2.56 29.66 3.40
C GLY A 213 -4.01 29.89 3.80
N GLN A 214 -4.89 29.03 3.34
CA GLN A 214 -6.33 29.09 3.57
C GLN A 214 -6.80 27.87 4.37
N LYS A 215 -7.58 28.09 5.41
CA LYS A 215 -8.21 27.07 6.23
C LYS A 215 -9.73 27.19 6.11
N SER A 216 -10.40 26.15 5.59
CA SER A 216 -11.86 26.05 5.54
C SER A 216 -12.44 25.15 6.64
N ALA A 217 -11.58 24.46 7.38
CA ALA A 217 -11.97 23.56 8.45
C ALA A 217 -12.27 24.30 9.76
N ASN A 218 -13.38 23.93 10.43
CA ASN A 218 -13.71 24.37 11.78
C ASN A 218 -14.05 23.17 12.67
N VAL A 219 -13.77 23.31 13.98
CA VAL A 219 -14.12 22.31 14.99
C VAL A 219 -15.64 22.06 14.97
N GLY A 220 -16.02 20.79 15.02
CA GLY A 220 -17.43 20.35 14.98
C GLY A 220 -17.99 20.15 13.56
N ASN A 221 -17.29 20.60 12.51
CA ASN A 221 -17.74 20.38 11.14
C ASN A 221 -17.52 18.92 10.72
N PHE A 222 -18.51 18.38 9.99
CA PHE A 222 -18.34 17.11 9.30
C PHE A 222 -17.56 17.31 8.01
N VAL A 223 -16.55 16.47 7.79
CA VAL A 223 -15.70 16.48 6.59
C VAL A 223 -15.76 15.13 5.88
N GLY A 224 -15.89 15.18 4.56
CA GLY A 224 -15.86 13.99 3.71
C GLY A 224 -14.43 13.69 3.23
N ALA A 225 -14.14 12.43 2.94
CA ALA A 225 -12.87 12.05 2.33
C ALA A 225 -12.69 12.78 0.98
N GLY A 226 -11.51 13.38 0.76
CA GLY A 226 -11.18 14.15 -0.44
C GLY A 226 -11.60 15.62 -0.42
N ASN A 227 -12.38 16.09 0.56
CA ASN A 227 -12.77 17.50 0.65
C ASN A 227 -11.59 18.36 1.13
N PRO A 228 -11.20 19.43 0.41
CA PRO A 228 -10.11 20.30 0.83
C PRO A 228 -10.39 20.96 2.19
N LEU A 229 -9.46 20.82 3.12
CA LEU A 229 -9.56 21.43 4.46
C LEU A 229 -8.67 22.66 4.62
N MET A 230 -7.50 22.62 4.04
CA MET A 230 -6.51 23.68 4.12
C MET A 230 -5.45 23.54 3.04
N VAL A 231 -4.68 24.59 2.85
CA VAL A 231 -3.58 24.65 1.88
C VAL A 231 -2.28 24.92 2.63
N VAL A 232 -1.22 24.21 2.29
CA VAL A 232 0.16 24.49 2.74
C VAL A 232 0.97 25.03 1.59
N VAL A 233 1.52 26.21 1.78
CA VAL A 233 2.33 26.94 0.81
C VAL A 233 3.80 26.81 1.22
N PRO A 234 4.67 26.16 0.44
CA PRO A 234 6.10 26.13 0.69
C PRO A 234 6.70 27.51 0.41
N LEU A 235 7.43 28.08 1.37
CA LEU A 235 7.98 29.44 1.22
C LEU A 235 9.33 29.47 0.48
N ASP A 236 9.94 28.34 0.27
CA ASP A 236 11.25 28.17 -0.37
C ASP A 236 11.15 27.86 -1.88
N GLN A 237 9.95 27.63 -2.41
CA GLN A 237 9.69 27.23 -3.80
C GLN A 237 8.84 28.28 -4.55
N VAL A 238 9.11 29.56 -4.26
CA VAL A 238 8.40 30.68 -4.89
C VAL A 238 9.03 31.00 -6.23
N TYR A 239 8.22 31.17 -7.27
CA TYR A 239 8.66 31.62 -8.59
C TYR A 239 7.85 32.81 -9.08
N VAL A 240 8.36 33.48 -10.10
CA VAL A 240 7.69 34.62 -10.73
C VAL A 240 7.24 34.20 -12.12
N GLU A 241 5.93 34.25 -12.35
CA GLU A 241 5.36 34.13 -13.69
C GLU A 241 5.21 35.52 -14.30
N ALA A 242 5.88 35.73 -15.43
CA ALA A 242 5.90 36.99 -16.12
C ALA A 242 5.39 36.86 -17.56
N ASN A 243 4.41 37.66 -17.92
CA ASN A 243 3.83 37.65 -19.27
C ASN A 243 4.55 38.67 -20.18
N PHE A 244 5.03 38.16 -21.33
CA PHE A 244 5.68 38.96 -22.35
C PHE A 244 4.91 38.86 -23.65
N ARG A 245 5.05 39.89 -24.49
CA ARG A 245 4.50 39.86 -25.84
C ARG A 245 5.30 38.87 -26.70
N GLU A 246 4.66 38.21 -27.64
CA GLU A 246 5.26 37.19 -28.50
C GLU A 246 6.55 37.68 -29.23
N ILE A 247 6.57 38.93 -29.66
CA ILE A 247 7.73 39.55 -30.34
C ILE A 247 8.95 39.69 -29.41
N GLU A 248 8.72 39.78 -28.09
CA GLU A 248 9.76 39.97 -27.07
C GLU A 248 10.37 38.63 -26.66
N LEU A 249 9.61 37.53 -26.73
CA LEU A 249 10.05 36.18 -26.36
C LEU A 249 11.26 35.70 -27.17
N LYS A 250 11.44 36.20 -28.41
CA LYS A 250 12.61 35.88 -29.25
C LYS A 250 13.94 36.28 -28.61
N GLN A 251 13.92 37.23 -27.69
CA GLN A 251 15.11 37.81 -27.07
C GLN A 251 15.41 37.19 -25.71
N ILE A 252 14.49 36.39 -25.17
CA ILE A 252 14.60 35.73 -23.85
C ILE A 252 15.08 34.29 -24.06
N LYS A 253 16.02 33.84 -23.23
CA LYS A 253 16.57 32.47 -23.27
C LYS A 253 16.54 31.86 -21.88
N ILE A 254 16.33 30.54 -21.80
CA ILE A 254 16.44 29.77 -20.58
C ILE A 254 17.85 29.95 -19.99
N GLY A 255 17.94 30.14 -18.67
CA GLY A 255 19.19 30.43 -17.95
C GLY A 255 19.64 31.88 -17.98
N GLN A 256 18.91 32.78 -18.67
CA GLN A 256 19.23 34.20 -18.72
C GLN A 256 18.98 34.84 -17.33
N PRO A 257 19.90 35.67 -16.82
CA PRO A 257 19.70 36.42 -15.59
C PRO A 257 18.59 37.45 -15.77
N VAL A 258 17.72 37.55 -14.75
CA VAL A 258 16.61 38.50 -14.68
C VAL A 258 16.66 39.23 -13.35
N THR A 259 16.14 40.46 -13.36
CA THR A 259 15.93 41.24 -12.14
C THR A 259 14.43 41.47 -11.99
N VAL A 260 13.91 41.05 -10.85
CA VAL A 260 12.52 41.24 -10.41
C VAL A 260 12.50 42.39 -9.42
N TYR A 261 11.75 43.43 -9.72
CA TYR A 261 11.52 44.55 -8.80
C TYR A 261 10.20 44.31 -8.03
N VAL A 262 10.25 44.30 -6.73
CA VAL A 262 9.07 44.10 -5.89
C VAL A 262 8.66 45.47 -5.30
N ASP A 263 7.66 46.08 -5.90
CA ASP A 263 7.20 47.44 -5.54
C ASP A 263 6.81 47.58 -4.08
N ALA A 264 6.11 46.55 -3.53
CA ALA A 264 5.63 46.56 -2.16
C ALA A 264 6.75 46.73 -1.10
N TYR A 265 7.96 46.26 -1.40
CA TYR A 265 9.10 46.28 -0.49
C TYR A 265 10.26 47.12 -0.98
N ASN A 266 10.15 47.67 -2.19
CA ASN A 266 11.20 48.46 -2.86
C ASN A 266 12.55 47.68 -2.92
N VAL A 267 12.49 46.37 -3.27
CA VAL A 267 13.63 45.46 -3.31
C VAL A 267 13.79 44.87 -4.71
N GLU A 268 15.05 44.79 -5.16
CA GLU A 268 15.41 44.07 -6.38
C GLU A 268 15.86 42.65 -6.03
N LEU A 269 15.21 41.67 -6.65
CA LEU A 269 15.56 40.25 -6.54
C LEU A 269 16.21 39.79 -7.85
N LYS A 270 17.28 39.04 -7.75
CA LYS A 270 17.95 38.42 -8.91
C LYS A 270 17.44 37.00 -9.08
N GLY A 271 17.10 36.64 -10.30
CA GLY A 271 16.65 35.32 -10.69
C GLY A 271 17.24 34.90 -12.02
N VAL A 272 16.82 33.75 -12.48
CA VAL A 272 17.15 33.24 -13.83
C VAL A 272 15.85 32.75 -14.47
N VAL A 273 15.80 32.83 -15.79
CA VAL A 273 14.70 32.26 -16.58
C VAL A 273 14.79 30.73 -16.47
N ASP A 274 13.80 30.09 -15.87
CA ASP A 274 13.76 28.66 -15.68
C ASP A 274 13.14 27.97 -16.91
N SER A 275 11.95 28.39 -17.29
CA SER A 275 11.19 27.74 -18.37
C SER A 275 10.26 28.72 -19.05
N PHE A 276 9.67 28.28 -20.19
CA PHE A 276 8.60 28.96 -20.90
C PHE A 276 7.33 28.12 -20.84
N SER A 277 6.19 28.79 -20.66
CA SER A 277 4.90 28.12 -20.80
C SER A 277 4.74 27.68 -22.30
N PRO A 278 4.27 26.42 -22.51
CA PRO A 278 4.05 25.91 -23.88
C PRO A 278 2.84 26.56 -24.58
N SER A 279 2.08 27.39 -23.89
CA SER A 279 0.88 28.05 -24.40
C SER A 279 0.73 29.46 -23.84
N THR A 280 -0.15 30.26 -24.43
CA THR A 280 -0.47 31.60 -23.93
C THR A 280 -1.24 31.53 -22.62
N GLY A 281 -1.00 32.45 -21.68
CA GLY A 281 -1.67 32.50 -20.37
C GLY A 281 -3.20 32.51 -20.47
N ALA A 282 -3.77 33.02 -21.53
CA ALA A 282 -5.20 33.01 -21.79
C ALA A 282 -5.79 31.61 -21.96
N PHE A 283 -5.00 30.61 -22.42
CA PHE A 283 -5.47 29.24 -22.64
C PHE A 283 -5.71 28.48 -21.35
N PHE A 284 -4.98 28.80 -20.28
CA PHE A 284 -5.11 28.17 -18.96
C PHE A 284 -5.93 28.99 -17.98
N SER A 285 -6.50 30.14 -18.40
CA SER A 285 -7.35 30.94 -17.54
C SER A 285 -8.72 30.29 -17.34
N PRO A 286 -9.21 30.11 -16.10
CA PRO A 286 -10.50 29.49 -15.82
C PRO A 286 -11.71 30.29 -16.36
N ASN A 287 -11.50 31.48 -16.86
CA ASN A 287 -12.53 32.38 -17.40
C ASN A 287 -12.57 32.41 -18.97
N PHE A 288 -12.13 31.39 -19.64
CA PHE A 288 -12.32 31.27 -21.09
C PHE A 288 -13.80 30.96 -21.39
N SER A 289 -14.65 31.98 -21.45
CA SER A 289 -15.96 31.83 -22.08
C SER A 289 -15.73 31.81 -23.60
N ASN A 290 -15.96 30.65 -24.23
CA ASN A 290 -16.08 30.52 -25.67
C ASN A 290 -17.24 31.38 -26.19
N LYS A 291 -16.98 32.66 -26.43
CA LYS A 291 -17.76 33.44 -27.39
C LYS A 291 -17.06 33.38 -28.72
N CYS A 292 -17.27 32.30 -29.45
CA CYS A 292 -17.26 32.30 -30.88
C CYS A 292 -18.62 32.81 -31.33
N ASP A 293 -18.78 34.12 -31.42
CA ASP A 293 -19.86 34.73 -32.19
C ASP A 293 -19.37 34.72 -33.64
N GLY A 294 -20.16 34.08 -34.53
CA GLY A 294 -19.93 33.81 -35.91
C GLY A 294 -19.99 35.03 -36.84
#